data_61b4f3da6180d18ddddb880cfa265975
#
_entry.id   61b4f3da6180d18ddddb880cfa265975
#
_cell.length_a   1.000
_cell.length_b   1.000
_cell.length_c   1.000
_cell.angle_alpha   90.00
_cell.angle_beta   90.00
_cell.angle_gamma   90.00
#
_symmetry.space_group_name_H-M   'P 1'
#
loop_
_entity.id
_entity.type
_entity.pdbx_description
1 polymer ?
#
loop_
_entity_poly.entity_id
_entity_poly.type
_entity_poly.pdbx_seq_one_letter_code
_entity_poly.pdbx_strand_id
1 'polypeptide(L)'
;MEVDLNDSVLLPVLALIVWSLIVWAWMYALRIPAMLKAGIRPDDARHPGSLDALPASARQVADNYNHLMEQPTIFYALAFFVVLAGHDGGFAVTLAWAYVVLRVIHSLIQNTINRVMLRFGVFSLGSIVLIVWAVREAMTTF
;
A
#
# COMPACT_ATOMS: atom_id res chain seq x y z
N MET A 1 -9.20 -24.20 -14.93
CA MET A 1 -9.78 -22.87 -15.15
C MET A 1 -8.63 -21.94 -15.48
N GLU A 2 -8.50 -21.56 -16.74
CA GLU A 2 -7.46 -20.64 -17.19
C GLU A 2 -8.00 -19.21 -16.91
N VAL A 3 -7.37 -18.54 -15.96
CA VAL A 3 -7.73 -17.15 -15.61
C VAL A 3 -6.99 -16.23 -16.58
N ASP A 4 -7.73 -15.45 -17.37
CA ASP A 4 -7.10 -14.37 -18.13
C ASP A 4 -6.66 -13.28 -17.15
N LEU A 5 -5.37 -13.25 -16.87
CA LEU A 5 -4.78 -12.29 -15.92
C LEU A 5 -4.96 -10.82 -16.36
N ASN A 6 -5.15 -10.56 -17.67
CA ASN A 6 -5.32 -9.19 -18.16
C ASN A 6 -6.71 -8.62 -17.81
N ASP A 7 -7.71 -9.47 -17.63
CA ASP A 7 -9.06 -9.08 -17.20
C ASP A 7 -9.37 -9.63 -15.79
N SER A 8 -8.37 -9.61 -14.91
CA SER A 8 -8.47 -10.10 -13.54
C SER A 8 -7.94 -9.09 -12.53
N VAL A 9 -8.60 -9.01 -11.37
CA VAL A 9 -8.12 -8.20 -10.22
C VAL A 9 -6.79 -8.73 -9.65
N LEU A 10 -6.35 -9.92 -10.04
CA LEU A 10 -5.09 -10.50 -9.59
C LEU A 10 -3.87 -9.74 -10.10
N LEU A 11 -3.95 -9.11 -11.28
CA LEU A 11 -2.85 -8.31 -11.80
C LEU A 11 -2.62 -7.04 -10.98
N PRO A 12 -3.62 -6.19 -10.67
CA PRO A 12 -3.44 -5.09 -9.72
C PRO A 12 -3.00 -5.55 -8.33
N VAL A 13 -3.46 -6.72 -7.84
CA VAL A 13 -2.96 -7.29 -6.57
C VAL A 13 -1.45 -7.53 -6.65
N LEU A 14 -0.98 -8.20 -7.70
CA LEU A 14 0.45 -8.44 -7.90
C LEU A 14 1.24 -7.13 -8.01
N ALA A 15 0.71 -6.14 -8.73
CA ALA A 15 1.34 -4.82 -8.86
C ALA A 15 1.54 -4.13 -7.50
N LEU A 16 0.54 -4.19 -6.61
CA LEU A 16 0.66 -3.61 -5.27
C LEU A 16 1.62 -4.39 -4.36
N ILE A 17 1.67 -5.71 -4.49
CA ILE A 17 2.64 -6.56 -3.78
C ILE A 17 4.06 -6.16 -4.20
N VAL A 18 4.33 -6.07 -5.51
CA VAL A 18 5.64 -5.66 -6.03
C VAL A 18 6.01 -4.27 -5.55
N TRP A 19 5.05 -3.31 -5.59
CA TRP A 19 5.27 -1.97 -5.07
C TRP A 19 5.63 -1.98 -3.58
N SER A 20 4.94 -2.77 -2.77
CA SER A 20 5.23 -2.89 -1.34
C SER A 20 6.62 -3.44 -1.06
N LEU A 21 7.09 -4.39 -1.87
CA LEU A 21 8.45 -4.90 -1.78
C LEU A 21 9.50 -3.87 -2.21
N ILE A 22 9.20 -3.04 -3.21
CA ILE A 22 10.07 -1.92 -3.61
C ILE A 22 10.20 -0.91 -2.45
N VAL A 23 9.09 -0.55 -1.81
CA VAL A 23 9.12 0.37 -0.65
C VAL A 23 9.85 -0.26 0.53
N TRP A 24 9.69 -1.55 0.76
CA TRP A 24 10.44 -2.30 1.77
C TRP A 24 11.95 -2.22 1.53
N ALA A 25 12.41 -2.49 0.31
CA ALA A 25 13.82 -2.38 -0.06
C ALA A 25 14.33 -0.92 0.08
N TRP A 26 13.54 0.05 -0.34
CA TRP A 26 13.84 1.48 -0.19
C TRP A 26 13.99 1.88 1.28
N MET A 27 13.09 1.40 2.14
CA MET A 27 13.17 1.63 3.59
C MET A 27 14.51 1.17 4.15
N TYR A 28 14.94 -0.04 3.85
CA TYR A 28 16.22 -0.56 4.35
C TYR A 28 17.42 0.16 3.74
N ALA A 29 17.38 0.51 2.46
CA ALA A 29 18.43 1.27 1.80
C ALA A 29 18.71 2.64 2.47
N LEU A 30 17.69 3.25 3.07
CA LEU A 30 17.83 4.51 3.82
C LEU A 30 18.10 4.28 5.31
N ARG A 31 17.42 3.32 5.92
CA ARG A 31 17.46 3.06 7.37
C ARG A 31 18.83 2.55 7.82
N ILE A 32 19.39 1.58 7.13
CA ILE A 32 20.67 0.96 7.53
C ILE A 32 21.81 1.98 7.56
N PRO A 33 22.07 2.76 6.48
CA PRO A 33 23.11 3.79 6.53
C PRO A 33 22.83 4.89 7.58
N ALA A 34 21.58 5.26 7.80
CA ALA A 34 21.21 6.26 8.79
C ALA A 34 21.50 5.78 10.23
N MET A 35 21.18 4.52 10.54
CA MET A 35 21.50 3.91 11.83
C MET A 35 23.02 3.83 12.07
N LEU A 36 23.77 3.40 11.05
CA LEU A 36 25.25 3.33 11.14
C LEU A 36 25.87 4.71 11.42
N LYS A 37 25.39 5.75 10.73
CA LYS A 37 25.85 7.14 10.95
C LYS A 37 25.49 7.66 12.33
N ALA A 38 24.33 7.27 12.87
CA ALA A 38 23.86 7.65 14.19
C ALA A 38 24.48 6.82 15.34
N GLY A 39 25.27 5.78 15.02
CA GLY A 39 25.82 4.87 16.02
C GLY A 39 24.76 4.01 16.73
N ILE A 40 23.59 3.85 16.13
CA ILE A 40 22.50 3.05 16.70
C ILE A 40 22.73 1.58 16.30
N ARG A 41 22.87 0.72 17.30
CA ARG A 41 22.97 -0.72 17.08
C ARG A 41 21.58 -1.33 16.88
N PRO A 42 21.42 -2.46 16.16
CA PRO A 42 20.14 -3.13 16.01
C PRO A 42 19.43 -3.43 17.34
N ASP A 43 20.19 -3.80 18.36
CA ASP A 43 19.66 -4.07 19.71
C ASP A 43 19.09 -2.84 20.43
N ASP A 44 19.49 -1.64 20.04
CA ASP A 44 18.99 -0.39 20.61
C ASP A 44 17.63 0.00 19.99
N ALA A 45 17.24 -0.62 18.87
CA ALA A 45 16.01 -0.35 18.12
C ALA A 45 14.84 -1.28 18.50
N ARG A 46 14.72 -1.69 19.78
CA ARG A 46 13.76 -2.71 20.24
C ARG A 46 12.33 -2.20 20.36
N HIS A 47 12.12 -0.91 20.53
CA HIS A 47 10.80 -0.35 20.86
C HIS A 47 10.38 0.71 19.83
N PRO A 48 9.05 0.91 19.63
CA PRO A 48 8.55 2.07 18.90
C PRO A 48 9.17 3.35 19.47
N GLY A 49 9.62 4.27 18.59
CA GLY A 49 10.28 5.51 18.97
C GLY A 49 11.80 5.43 19.11
N SER A 50 12.40 4.25 19.21
CA SER A 50 13.87 4.11 19.31
C SER A 50 14.62 4.68 18.10
N LEU A 51 13.94 4.83 16.96
CA LEU A 51 14.50 5.34 15.71
C LEU A 51 14.04 6.77 15.38
N ASP A 52 13.41 7.48 16.32
CA ASP A 52 12.90 8.85 16.08
C ASP A 52 14.02 9.87 15.85
N ALA A 53 15.24 9.58 16.28
CA ALA A 53 16.42 10.39 16.02
C ALA A 53 16.95 10.28 14.57
N LEU A 54 16.47 9.33 13.78
CA LEU A 54 16.87 9.19 12.38
C LEU A 54 16.36 10.35 11.52
N PRO A 55 17.04 10.67 10.40
CA PRO A 55 16.59 11.69 9.46
C PRO A 55 15.16 11.44 8.97
N ALA A 56 14.41 12.52 8.71
CA ALA A 56 13.03 12.46 8.24
C ALA A 56 12.87 11.58 6.97
N SER A 57 13.84 11.64 6.05
CA SER A 57 13.86 10.81 4.84
C SER A 57 13.85 9.30 5.11
N ALA A 58 14.53 8.85 6.16
CA ALA A 58 14.53 7.43 6.53
C ALA A 58 13.24 7.06 7.29
N ARG A 59 12.72 7.95 8.14
CA ARG A 59 11.50 7.71 8.92
C ARG A 59 10.26 7.68 8.03
N GLN A 60 10.09 8.64 7.14
CA GLN A 60 8.90 8.74 6.28
C GLN A 60 8.71 7.54 5.36
N VAL A 61 9.79 6.90 4.87
CA VAL A 61 9.68 5.68 4.07
C VAL A 61 9.27 4.49 4.93
N ALA A 62 9.74 4.41 6.17
CA ALA A 62 9.30 3.39 7.12
C ALA A 62 7.82 3.56 7.49
N ASP A 63 7.36 4.79 7.72
CA ASP A 63 5.96 5.10 7.99
C ASP A 63 5.09 4.75 6.79
N ASN A 64 5.55 5.00 5.56
CA ASN A 64 4.84 4.60 4.35
C ASN A 64 4.75 3.07 4.21
N TYR A 65 5.81 2.35 4.53
CA TYR A 65 5.76 0.87 4.53
C TYR A 65 4.71 0.36 5.51
N ASN A 66 4.65 0.91 6.73
CA ASN A 66 3.61 0.57 7.69
C ASN A 66 2.21 0.85 7.14
N HIS A 67 2.01 2.00 6.52
CA HIS A 67 0.76 2.36 5.84
C HIS A 67 0.35 1.39 4.72
N LEU A 68 1.33 0.78 4.03
CA LEU A 68 1.08 -0.25 3.02
C LEU A 68 0.63 -1.59 3.64
N MET A 69 0.85 -1.78 4.93
CA MET A 69 0.40 -2.97 5.68
C MET A 69 -0.95 -2.76 6.41
N GLU A 70 -1.51 -1.56 6.36
CA GLU A 70 -2.79 -1.20 6.99
C GLU A 70 -3.97 -1.39 6.03
N GLN A 71 -4.45 -0.33 5.41
CA GLN A 71 -5.63 -0.37 4.52
C GLN A 71 -5.51 -1.33 3.33
N PRO A 72 -4.35 -1.51 2.67
CA PRO A 72 -4.20 -2.51 1.60
C PRO A 72 -4.55 -3.94 2.01
N THR A 73 -4.55 -4.29 3.29
CA THR A 73 -5.03 -5.61 3.73
C THR A 73 -6.50 -5.82 3.38
N ILE A 74 -7.32 -4.78 3.49
CA ILE A 74 -8.74 -4.81 3.08
C ILE A 74 -8.84 -4.97 1.55
N PHE A 75 -8.02 -4.27 0.79
CA PHE A 75 -7.95 -4.40 -0.67
C PHE A 75 -7.63 -5.85 -1.09
N TYR A 76 -6.61 -6.46 -0.49
CA TYR A 76 -6.25 -7.85 -0.80
C TYR A 76 -7.38 -8.82 -0.46
N ALA A 77 -8.00 -8.67 0.71
CA ALA A 77 -9.13 -9.52 1.12
C ALA A 77 -10.32 -9.38 0.16
N LEU A 78 -10.66 -8.15 -0.24
CA LEU A 78 -11.75 -7.88 -1.18
C LEU A 78 -11.44 -8.44 -2.57
N ALA A 79 -10.22 -8.29 -3.07
CA ALA A 79 -9.80 -8.83 -4.35
C ALA A 79 -9.92 -10.36 -4.39
N PHE A 80 -9.45 -11.05 -3.35
CA PHE A 80 -9.61 -12.51 -3.25
C PHE A 80 -11.07 -12.92 -3.14
N PHE A 81 -11.89 -12.18 -2.37
CA PHE A 81 -13.33 -12.44 -2.31
C PHE A 81 -13.96 -12.39 -3.70
N VAL A 82 -13.67 -11.36 -4.48
CA VAL A 82 -14.22 -11.14 -5.82
C VAL A 82 -13.87 -12.30 -6.76
N VAL A 83 -12.61 -12.77 -6.74
CA VAL A 83 -12.17 -13.93 -7.53
C VAL A 83 -12.92 -15.19 -7.10
N LEU A 84 -13.00 -15.46 -5.80
CA LEU A 84 -13.64 -16.66 -5.27
C LEU A 84 -15.16 -16.65 -5.47
N ALA A 85 -15.78 -15.48 -5.47
CA ALA A 85 -17.21 -15.30 -5.75
C ALA A 85 -17.55 -15.38 -7.24
N GLY A 86 -16.56 -15.41 -8.13
CA GLY A 86 -16.76 -15.41 -9.59
C GLY A 86 -17.18 -14.05 -10.16
N HIS A 87 -16.93 -12.95 -9.42
CA HIS A 87 -17.24 -11.59 -9.84
C HIS A 87 -16.03 -10.88 -10.47
N ASP A 88 -14.96 -11.63 -10.80
CA ASP A 88 -13.75 -11.12 -11.38
C ASP A 88 -13.97 -10.59 -12.81
N GLY A 89 -13.25 -9.51 -13.16
CA GLY A 89 -13.31 -8.90 -14.49
C GLY A 89 -13.98 -7.51 -14.54
N GLY A 90 -13.91 -6.87 -15.70
CA GLY A 90 -14.61 -5.63 -16.04
C GLY A 90 -14.45 -4.49 -15.04
N PHE A 91 -15.56 -4.09 -14.40
CA PHE A 91 -15.57 -2.95 -13.50
C PHE A 91 -14.78 -3.20 -12.19
N ALA A 92 -14.73 -4.44 -11.69
CA ALA A 92 -13.94 -4.79 -10.52
C ALA A 92 -12.45 -4.56 -10.79
N VAL A 93 -11.96 -4.94 -11.96
CA VAL A 93 -10.57 -4.69 -12.41
C VAL A 93 -10.27 -3.20 -12.49
N THR A 94 -11.22 -2.42 -13.02
CA THR A 94 -11.08 -0.95 -13.09
C THR A 94 -10.92 -0.33 -11.69
N LEU A 95 -11.76 -0.74 -10.73
CA LEU A 95 -11.67 -0.24 -9.35
C LEU A 95 -10.39 -0.69 -8.65
N ALA A 96 -9.96 -1.93 -8.89
CA ALA A 96 -8.71 -2.45 -8.35
C ALA A 96 -7.50 -1.65 -8.86
N TRP A 97 -7.40 -1.36 -10.16
CA TRP A 97 -6.36 -0.52 -10.72
C TRP A 97 -6.42 0.92 -10.21
N ALA A 98 -7.63 1.51 -10.12
CA ALA A 98 -7.79 2.86 -9.57
C ALA A 98 -7.24 2.94 -8.14
N TYR A 99 -7.56 1.95 -7.30
CA TYR A 99 -7.02 1.87 -5.93
C TYR A 99 -5.48 1.76 -5.92
N VAL A 100 -4.91 0.85 -6.71
CA VAL A 100 -3.46 0.63 -6.77
C VAL A 100 -2.72 1.87 -7.24
N VAL A 101 -3.19 2.54 -8.30
CA VAL A 101 -2.58 3.77 -8.82
C VAL A 101 -2.60 4.87 -7.74
N LEU A 102 -3.75 5.09 -7.09
CA LEU A 102 -3.85 6.07 -6.01
C LEU A 102 -2.92 5.72 -4.83
N ARG A 103 -2.77 4.43 -4.52
CA ARG A 103 -1.89 3.99 -3.45
C ARG A 103 -0.41 4.19 -3.78
N VAL A 104 -0.01 3.96 -5.02
CA VAL A 104 1.36 4.26 -5.50
C VAL A 104 1.63 5.77 -5.45
N ILE A 105 0.70 6.60 -5.94
CA ILE A 105 0.81 8.07 -5.88
C ILE A 105 0.93 8.53 -4.42
N HIS A 106 0.09 8.02 -3.52
CA HIS A 106 0.17 8.31 -2.08
C HIS A 106 1.56 7.98 -1.51
N SER A 107 2.09 6.78 -1.83
CA SER A 107 3.41 6.33 -1.42
C SER A 107 4.53 7.27 -1.92
N LEU A 108 4.47 7.67 -3.19
CA LEU A 108 5.47 8.58 -3.77
C LEU A 108 5.45 9.94 -3.07
N ILE A 109 4.26 10.49 -2.80
CA ILE A 109 4.11 11.75 -2.06
C ILE A 109 4.72 11.61 -0.66
N GLN A 110 4.42 10.52 0.05
CA GLN A 110 4.91 10.29 1.40
C GLN A 110 6.43 10.11 1.46
N ASN A 111 7.01 9.42 0.48
CA ASN A 111 8.45 9.15 0.43
C ASN A 111 9.28 10.33 -0.07
N THR A 112 8.65 11.37 -0.63
CA THR A 112 9.35 12.52 -1.22
C THR A 112 9.00 13.83 -0.51
N ILE A 113 7.98 14.54 -0.98
CA ILE A 113 7.59 15.86 -0.47
C ILE A 113 6.85 15.83 0.86
N ASN A 114 6.26 14.71 1.20
CA ASN A 114 5.52 14.40 2.43
C ASN A 114 4.51 15.47 2.89
N ARG A 115 3.81 16.13 1.95
CA ARG A 115 2.77 17.09 2.27
C ARG A 115 1.51 16.39 2.76
N VAL A 116 1.18 16.59 4.04
CA VAL A 116 0.09 15.89 4.73
C VAL A 116 -1.26 16.07 4.04
N MET A 117 -1.62 17.30 3.66
CA MET A 117 -2.93 17.56 3.01
C MET A 117 -3.05 16.87 1.64
N LEU A 118 -1.97 16.88 0.85
CA LEU A 118 -1.97 16.21 -0.45
C LEU A 118 -2.08 14.69 -0.28
N ARG A 119 -1.31 14.15 0.65
CA ARG A 119 -1.32 12.73 1.00
C ARG A 119 -2.71 12.29 1.50
N PHE A 120 -3.33 13.10 2.37
CA PHE A 120 -4.67 12.88 2.88
C PHE A 120 -5.72 12.87 1.77
N GLY A 121 -5.66 13.82 0.82
CA GLY A 121 -6.58 13.87 -0.32
C GLY A 121 -6.50 12.62 -1.18
N VAL A 122 -5.29 12.19 -1.54
CA VAL A 122 -5.09 10.97 -2.35
C VAL A 122 -5.51 9.71 -1.59
N PHE A 123 -5.21 9.63 -0.29
CA PHE A 123 -5.66 8.55 0.58
C PHE A 123 -7.20 8.46 0.65
N SER A 124 -7.86 9.59 0.81
CA SER A 124 -9.32 9.66 0.86
C SER A 124 -9.96 9.20 -0.45
N LEU A 125 -9.40 9.58 -1.61
CA LEU A 125 -9.86 9.09 -2.90
C LEU A 125 -9.70 7.57 -3.02
N GLY A 126 -8.57 7.01 -2.61
CA GLY A 126 -8.36 5.55 -2.58
C GLY A 126 -9.35 4.85 -1.65
N SER A 127 -9.64 5.44 -0.49
CA SER A 127 -10.63 4.92 0.46
C SER A 127 -12.04 4.90 -0.14
N ILE A 128 -12.43 5.97 -0.86
CA ILE A 128 -13.73 6.04 -1.55
C ILE A 128 -13.83 4.93 -2.61
N VAL A 129 -12.78 4.74 -3.42
CA VAL A 129 -12.75 3.65 -4.42
C VAL A 129 -12.96 2.30 -3.76
N LEU A 130 -12.27 2.03 -2.65
CA LEU A 130 -12.38 0.78 -1.92
C LEU A 130 -13.77 0.57 -1.31
N ILE A 131 -14.37 1.63 -0.75
CA ILE A 131 -15.74 1.61 -0.21
C ILE A 131 -16.75 1.33 -1.32
N VAL A 132 -16.66 2.04 -2.45
CA VAL A 132 -17.55 1.82 -3.61
C VAL A 132 -17.46 0.36 -4.08
N TRP A 133 -16.26 -0.17 -4.16
CA TRP A 133 -16.08 -1.57 -4.55
C TRP A 133 -16.69 -2.54 -3.54
N ALA A 134 -16.42 -2.37 -2.26
CA ALA A 134 -16.97 -3.23 -1.21
C ALA A 134 -18.51 -3.17 -1.14
N VAL A 135 -19.09 -1.98 -1.25
CA VAL A 135 -20.56 -1.79 -1.27
C VAL A 135 -21.17 -2.49 -2.49
N ARG A 136 -20.57 -2.32 -3.67
CA ARG A 136 -21.03 -3.00 -4.88
C ARG A 136 -21.02 -4.52 -4.70
N GLU A 137 -19.94 -5.09 -4.20
CA GLU A 137 -19.86 -6.53 -3.97
C GLU A 137 -20.87 -7.01 -2.93
N ALA A 138 -21.09 -6.25 -1.87
CA ALA A 138 -22.14 -6.56 -0.90
C ALA A 138 -23.54 -6.58 -1.56
N MET A 139 -23.88 -5.56 -2.36
CA MET A 139 -25.16 -5.49 -3.07
C MET A 139 -25.34 -6.57 -4.14
N THR A 140 -24.26 -7.14 -4.67
CA THR A 140 -24.32 -8.21 -5.67
C THR A 140 -24.47 -9.58 -4.99
N THR A 141 -23.98 -9.71 -3.76
CA THR A 141 -23.93 -10.97 -3.01
C THR A 141 -25.19 -11.20 -2.16
N PHE A 142 -25.81 -10.14 -1.63
CA PHE A 142 -27.00 -10.16 -0.77
C PHE A 142 -28.24 -9.61 -1.47
#